data_aea5a2d5c8cfcb494b8a6877ef281620
#
_entry.id   aea5a2d5c8cfcb494b8a6877ef281620
#
_cell.length_a   1.000
_cell.length_b   1.000
_cell.length_c   1.000
_cell.angle_alpha   90.00
_cell.angle_beta   90.00
_cell.angle_gamma   90.00
#
_symmetry.space_group_name_H-M   'P 1'
#
loop_
_entity.id
_entity.type
_entity.pdbx_description
1 polymer ?
#
loop_
_entity_poly.entity_id
_entity_poly.type
_entity_poly.pdbx_seq_one_letter_code
_entity_poly.pdbx_strand_id
1 'polypeptide(L)'
;MENLMYTQIEKILVKDVMMNCDSFPVVNDRELLRETIIEMCNYGIGVACIVNTKNQLKGVFTDGDIRRLILKVQKPIAALFVDDVNDYCTKVYSSIRPDSSLKSAILLMEELNIWDLPVVDDENNLKGLLHLHPALKKLLGI
;
A
#
# COMPACT_ATOMS: atom_id res chain seq x y z
N MET A 1 -6.85 -8.96 32.00
CA MET A 1 -6.41 -7.79 31.21
C MET A 1 -6.00 -8.11 29.77
N GLU A 2 -5.30 -9.21 29.55
CA GLU A 2 -4.98 -9.67 28.17
C GLU A 2 -6.20 -9.90 27.30
N ASN A 3 -7.29 -10.40 27.84
CA ASN A 3 -8.52 -10.71 27.12
C ASN A 3 -9.27 -9.48 26.54
N LEU A 4 -9.16 -8.30 27.17
CA LEU A 4 -9.88 -7.10 26.74
C LEU A 4 -9.25 -6.47 25.50
N MET A 5 -7.93 -6.46 25.40
CA MET A 5 -7.21 -5.92 24.23
C MET A 5 -7.37 -6.84 23.01
N TYR A 6 -7.29 -8.14 23.20
CA TYR A 6 -7.54 -9.13 22.15
C TYR A 6 -8.98 -9.07 21.65
N THR A 7 -9.95 -8.91 22.53
CA THR A 7 -11.36 -8.82 22.17
C THR A 7 -11.69 -7.53 21.42
N GLN A 8 -11.01 -6.42 21.70
CA GLN A 8 -11.18 -5.16 20.98
C GLN A 8 -10.55 -5.22 19.59
N ILE A 9 -9.36 -5.81 19.44
CA ILE A 9 -8.68 -5.97 18.15
C ILE A 9 -9.50 -6.85 17.20
N GLU A 10 -10.17 -7.88 17.69
CA GLU A 10 -11.02 -8.77 16.90
C GLU A 10 -12.28 -8.09 16.37
N LYS A 11 -12.75 -7.03 17.03
CA LYS A 11 -13.95 -6.28 16.65
C LYS A 11 -13.66 -5.15 15.66
N ILE A 12 -12.41 -4.72 15.54
CA ILE A 12 -12.02 -3.65 14.63
C ILE A 12 -11.82 -4.23 13.24
N LEU A 13 -12.46 -3.63 12.26
CA LEU A 13 -12.33 -4.02 10.86
C LEU A 13 -11.28 -3.15 10.16
N VAL A 14 -10.70 -3.68 9.10
CA VAL A 14 -9.71 -2.95 8.29
C VAL A 14 -10.29 -1.60 7.82
N LYS A 15 -11.53 -1.57 7.37
CA LYS A 15 -12.20 -0.33 6.92
C LYS A 15 -12.27 0.75 7.98
N ASP A 16 -12.23 0.40 9.26
CA ASP A 16 -12.33 1.36 10.37
C ASP A 16 -11.01 2.12 10.59
N VAL A 17 -9.89 1.59 10.13
CA VAL A 17 -8.55 2.14 10.37
C VAL A 17 -7.74 2.39 9.10
N MET A 18 -8.21 1.96 7.94
CA MET A 18 -7.50 2.17 6.68
C MET A 18 -7.45 3.65 6.30
N MET A 19 -6.43 4.01 5.53
CA MET A 19 -6.34 5.32 4.88
C MET A 19 -7.24 5.33 3.65
N ASN A 20 -7.90 6.47 3.41
CA ASN A 20 -8.69 6.68 2.20
C ASN A 20 -7.79 6.89 0.99
N CYS A 21 -8.32 6.64 -0.21
CA CYS A 21 -7.56 6.73 -1.46
C CYS A 21 -7.07 8.14 -1.81
N ASP A 22 -7.56 9.17 -1.13
CA ASP A 22 -7.05 10.55 -1.26
C ASP A 22 -5.92 10.89 -0.28
N SER A 23 -5.54 9.94 0.59
CA SER A 23 -4.55 10.15 1.65
C SER A 23 -3.21 9.46 1.40
N PHE A 24 -3.07 8.74 0.31
CA PHE A 24 -1.83 8.08 -0.10
C PHE A 24 -1.71 8.06 -1.63
N PRO A 25 -0.52 7.80 -2.20
CA PRO A 25 -0.35 7.81 -3.65
C PRO A 25 -1.14 6.70 -4.33
N VAL A 26 -2.07 7.09 -5.22
CA VAL A 26 -2.76 6.20 -6.15
C VAL A 26 -2.49 6.74 -7.54
N VAL A 27 -1.79 5.97 -8.35
CA VAL A 27 -1.40 6.40 -9.69
C VAL A 27 -1.90 5.43 -10.75
N ASN A 28 -2.11 5.95 -11.95
CA ASN A 28 -2.49 5.14 -13.08
C ASN A 28 -1.31 4.26 -13.53
N ASP A 29 -1.59 3.10 -14.10
CA ASP A 29 -0.57 2.15 -14.57
C ASP A 29 0.29 2.68 -15.72
N ARG A 30 -0.09 3.80 -16.33
CA ARG A 30 0.69 4.50 -17.35
C ARG A 30 1.40 5.75 -16.83
N GLU A 31 1.34 5.98 -15.53
CA GLU A 31 2.05 7.11 -14.93
C GLU A 31 3.56 6.92 -15.05
N LEU A 32 4.27 8.01 -15.22
CA LEU A 32 5.73 7.98 -15.25
C LEU A 32 6.30 7.63 -13.89
N LEU A 33 7.41 6.91 -13.89
CA LEU A 33 8.11 6.56 -12.67
C LEU A 33 8.46 7.81 -11.84
N ARG A 34 8.92 8.88 -12.49
CA ARG A 34 9.23 10.14 -11.82
C ARG A 34 8.02 10.72 -11.08
N GLU A 35 6.87 10.79 -11.74
CA GLU A 35 5.65 11.33 -11.13
C GLU A 35 5.17 10.49 -9.96
N THR A 36 5.31 9.17 -10.05
CA THR A 36 4.99 8.25 -8.96
C THR A 36 5.86 8.53 -7.73
N ILE A 37 7.16 8.70 -7.92
CA ILE A 37 8.11 9.02 -6.83
C ILE A 37 7.78 10.39 -6.21
N ILE A 38 7.44 11.39 -7.03
CA ILE A 38 7.01 12.71 -6.56
C ILE A 38 5.77 12.59 -5.67
N GLU A 39 4.78 11.81 -6.08
CA GLU A 39 3.59 11.57 -5.26
C GLU A 39 3.94 10.92 -3.93
N MET A 40 4.84 9.94 -3.93
CA MET A 40 5.31 9.32 -2.68
C MET A 40 5.97 10.36 -1.75
N CYS A 41 6.76 11.26 -2.31
CA CYS A 41 7.36 12.36 -1.55
C CYS A 41 6.31 13.32 -0.99
N ASN A 42 5.30 13.69 -1.81
CA ASN A 42 4.26 14.62 -1.40
C ASN A 42 3.41 14.09 -0.24
N TYR A 43 3.09 12.80 -0.28
CA TYR A 43 2.34 12.14 0.81
C TYR A 43 3.24 11.70 1.97
N GLY A 44 4.55 11.68 1.79
CA GLY A 44 5.49 11.24 2.81
C GLY A 44 5.34 9.77 3.19
N ILE A 45 5.01 8.93 2.21
CA ILE A 45 4.78 7.50 2.42
C ILE A 45 5.56 6.67 1.40
N GLY A 46 6.09 5.54 1.84
CA GLY A 46 6.99 4.69 1.05
C GLY A 46 6.31 3.70 0.12
N VAL A 47 5.06 3.94 -0.26
CA VAL A 47 4.29 3.06 -1.14
C VAL A 47 3.35 3.86 -2.03
N ALA A 48 3.19 3.40 -3.27
CA ALA A 48 2.14 3.87 -4.18
C ALA A 48 1.34 2.66 -4.67
N CYS A 49 0.04 2.82 -4.78
CA CYS A 49 -0.82 1.81 -5.38
C CYS A 49 -1.05 2.16 -6.86
N ILE A 50 -0.85 1.18 -7.72
CA ILE A 50 -0.97 1.33 -9.17
C ILE A 50 -2.30 0.73 -9.59
N VAL A 51 -3.13 1.54 -10.25
CA VAL A 51 -4.47 1.14 -10.69
C VAL A 51 -4.64 1.32 -12.18
N ASN A 52 -5.58 0.57 -12.78
CA ASN A 52 -6.00 0.79 -14.16
C ASN A 52 -7.10 1.87 -14.23
N THR A 53 -7.62 2.11 -15.43
CA THR A 53 -8.68 3.11 -15.65
C THR A 53 -9.99 2.78 -14.95
N LYS A 54 -10.19 1.53 -14.54
CA LYS A 54 -11.37 1.06 -13.79
C LYS A 54 -11.14 1.05 -12.27
N ASN A 55 -10.06 1.65 -11.80
CA ASN A 55 -9.67 1.67 -10.39
C ASN A 55 -9.36 0.29 -9.80
N GLN A 56 -9.06 -0.68 -10.62
CA GLN A 56 -8.62 -2.00 -10.16
C GLN A 56 -7.12 -1.97 -9.86
N LEU A 57 -6.74 -2.56 -8.75
CA LEU A 57 -5.34 -2.63 -8.33
C LEU A 57 -4.54 -3.53 -9.27
N LYS A 58 -3.45 -2.98 -9.81
CA LYS A 58 -2.54 -3.69 -10.73
C LYS A 58 -1.18 -3.98 -10.13
N GLY A 59 -0.78 -3.21 -9.16
CA GLY A 59 0.52 -3.41 -8.53
C GLY A 59 0.74 -2.41 -7.42
N VAL A 60 1.87 -2.58 -6.76
CA VAL A 60 2.37 -1.64 -5.74
C VAL A 60 3.80 -1.26 -6.09
N PHE A 61 4.16 -0.04 -5.79
CA PHE A 61 5.52 0.46 -5.97
C PHE A 61 6.01 1.04 -4.65
N THR A 62 7.14 0.55 -4.15
CA THR A 62 7.63 0.85 -2.80
C THR A 62 9.05 1.40 -2.83
N ASP A 63 9.49 1.97 -1.72
CA ASP A 63 10.88 2.37 -1.51
C ASP A 63 11.84 1.19 -1.75
N GLY A 64 11.43 -0.02 -1.37
CA GLY A 64 12.21 -1.22 -1.64
C GLY A 64 12.36 -1.50 -3.14
N ASP A 65 11.31 -1.23 -3.92
CA ASP A 65 11.36 -1.37 -5.38
C ASP A 65 12.33 -0.35 -5.99
N ILE A 66 12.35 0.89 -5.50
CA ILE A 66 13.31 1.92 -5.94
C ILE A 66 14.74 1.44 -5.70
N ARG A 67 15.00 0.94 -4.50
CA ARG A 67 16.33 0.45 -4.14
C ARG A 67 16.79 -0.70 -5.03
N ARG A 68 15.90 -1.68 -5.27
CA ARG A 68 16.19 -2.80 -6.16
C ARG A 68 16.40 -2.37 -7.60
N LEU A 69 15.61 -1.41 -8.06
CA LEU A 69 15.69 -0.84 -9.39
C LEU A 69 17.05 -0.18 -9.65
N ILE A 70 17.55 0.63 -8.71
CA ILE A 70 18.85 1.28 -8.81
C ILE A 70 19.99 0.26 -8.95
N LEU A 71 19.87 -0.88 -8.27
CA LEU A 71 20.89 -1.93 -8.31
C LEU A 71 20.81 -2.81 -9.56
N LYS A 72 19.62 -3.05 -10.09
CA LYS A 72 19.42 -4.01 -11.18
C LYS A 72 19.44 -3.39 -12.58
N VAL A 73 18.97 -2.17 -12.71
CA VAL A 73 18.83 -1.52 -14.01
C VAL A 73 19.99 -0.54 -14.19
N GLN A 74 20.89 -0.87 -15.13
CA GLN A 74 22.03 -0.04 -15.47
C GLN A 74 21.64 0.99 -16.53
N LYS A 75 20.84 1.96 -16.09
CA LYS A 75 20.23 2.97 -16.94
C LYS A 75 20.33 4.31 -16.23
N PRO A 76 20.61 5.42 -16.94
CA PRO A 76 20.63 6.74 -16.31
C PRO A 76 19.30 7.05 -15.63
N ILE A 77 19.34 7.71 -14.47
CA ILE A 77 18.15 8.04 -13.69
C ILE A 77 17.15 8.85 -14.53
N ALA A 78 17.64 9.80 -15.33
CA ALA A 78 16.77 10.59 -16.21
C ALA A 78 16.01 9.73 -17.22
N ALA A 79 16.61 8.65 -17.70
CA ALA A 79 15.96 7.71 -18.61
C ALA A 79 14.96 6.80 -17.88
N LEU A 80 15.24 6.43 -16.64
CA LEU A 80 14.30 5.68 -15.80
C LEU A 80 13.05 6.50 -15.50
N PHE A 81 13.20 7.78 -15.24
CA PHE A 81 12.10 8.65 -14.84
C PHE A 81 11.00 8.81 -15.90
N VAL A 82 11.33 8.58 -17.17
CA VAL A 82 10.36 8.67 -18.28
C VAL A 82 9.75 7.31 -18.66
N ASP A 83 10.13 6.26 -17.98
CA ASP A 83 9.50 4.95 -18.13
C ASP A 83 8.18 4.89 -17.34
N ASP A 84 7.30 3.97 -17.74
CA ASP A 84 6.04 3.73 -17.04
C ASP A 84 6.31 3.01 -15.72
N VAL A 85 5.66 3.43 -14.64
CA VAL A 85 5.77 2.78 -13.34
C VAL A 85 5.36 1.29 -13.42
N ASN A 86 4.46 0.96 -14.33
CA ASN A 86 4.01 -0.41 -14.54
C ASN A 86 5.13 -1.37 -14.93
N ASP A 87 6.22 -0.86 -15.52
CA ASP A 87 7.37 -1.68 -15.90
C ASP A 87 8.20 -2.12 -14.68
N TYR A 88 8.07 -1.43 -13.56
CA TYR A 88 8.91 -1.62 -12.37
C TYR A 88 8.14 -1.95 -11.10
N CYS A 89 6.82 -1.81 -11.10
CA CYS A 89 6.03 -2.11 -9.90
C CYS A 89 5.96 -3.60 -9.63
N THR A 90 5.72 -3.94 -8.37
CA THR A 90 5.47 -5.32 -7.95
C THR A 90 4.03 -5.69 -8.31
N LYS A 91 3.84 -6.70 -9.15
CA LYS A 91 2.54 -7.18 -9.62
C LYS A 91 2.02 -8.36 -8.79
N VAL A 92 2.91 -9.08 -8.13
CA VAL A 92 2.55 -10.12 -7.15
C VAL A 92 2.59 -9.46 -5.77
N TYR A 93 1.44 -9.10 -5.26
CA TYR A 93 1.29 -8.40 -3.99
C TYR A 93 0.21 -9.06 -3.15
N SER A 94 0.24 -8.80 -1.86
CA SER A 94 -0.83 -9.18 -0.94
C SER A 94 -1.80 -8.02 -0.77
N SER A 95 -3.06 -8.35 -0.57
CA SER A 95 -4.12 -7.38 -0.32
C SER A 95 -5.08 -7.95 0.73
N ILE A 96 -5.97 -7.11 1.24
CA ILE A 96 -6.95 -7.50 2.22
C ILE A 96 -8.30 -6.85 1.91
N ARG A 97 -9.39 -7.43 2.44
CA ARG A 97 -10.74 -6.91 2.27
C ARG A 97 -11.06 -5.86 3.34
N PRO A 98 -11.94 -4.88 3.03
CA PRO A 98 -12.33 -3.87 4.02
C PRO A 98 -13.02 -4.46 5.26
N ASP A 99 -13.75 -5.55 5.10
CA ASP A 99 -14.50 -6.22 6.17
C ASP A 99 -13.70 -7.29 6.91
N SER A 100 -12.43 -7.49 6.55
CA SER A 100 -11.52 -8.35 7.31
C SER A 100 -11.22 -7.72 8.66
N SER A 101 -10.92 -8.56 9.66
CA SER A 101 -10.53 -8.07 10.97
C SER A 101 -9.13 -7.44 10.92
N LEU A 102 -8.93 -6.39 11.72
CA LEU A 102 -7.61 -5.78 11.84
C LEU A 102 -6.57 -6.78 12.37
N LYS A 103 -6.99 -7.68 13.25
CA LYS A 103 -6.13 -8.75 13.75
C LYS A 103 -5.58 -9.62 12.62
N SER A 104 -6.44 -10.09 11.71
CA SER A 104 -6.01 -10.91 10.58
C SER A 104 -5.08 -10.15 9.65
N ALA A 105 -5.33 -8.87 9.44
CA ALA A 105 -4.48 -8.00 8.62
C ALA A 105 -3.09 -7.83 9.23
N ILE A 106 -3.01 -7.56 10.53
CA ILE A 106 -1.73 -7.39 11.24
C ILE A 106 -0.92 -8.70 11.21
N LEU A 107 -1.57 -9.84 11.42
CA LEU A 107 -0.92 -11.14 11.34
C LEU A 107 -0.34 -11.40 9.94
N LEU A 108 -1.08 -11.04 8.88
CA LEU A 108 -0.61 -11.16 7.52
C LEU A 108 0.59 -10.23 7.25
N MET A 109 0.52 -8.99 7.73
CA MET A 109 1.61 -8.03 7.59
C MET A 109 2.88 -8.51 8.31
N GLU A 110 2.72 -9.09 9.49
CA GLU A 110 3.83 -9.68 10.24
C GLU A 110 4.44 -10.87 9.51
N GLU A 111 3.60 -11.80 9.04
CA GLU A 111 4.05 -12.99 8.30
C GLU A 111 4.85 -12.62 7.05
N LEU A 112 4.38 -11.60 6.31
CA LEU A 112 5.00 -11.15 5.07
C LEU A 112 6.09 -10.09 5.28
N ASN A 113 6.27 -9.61 6.51
CA ASN A 113 7.21 -8.55 6.87
C ASN A 113 7.00 -7.28 6.03
N ILE A 114 5.75 -6.84 5.92
CA ILE A 114 5.35 -5.63 5.19
C ILE A 114 4.66 -4.64 6.12
N TRP A 115 4.75 -3.35 5.78
CA TRP A 115 4.20 -2.24 6.57
C TRP A 115 2.92 -1.67 5.98
N ASP A 116 2.63 -2.02 4.74
CA ASP A 116 1.51 -1.51 3.97
C ASP A 116 0.78 -2.65 3.29
N LEU A 117 -0.55 -2.59 3.32
CA LEU A 117 -1.39 -3.62 2.75
C LEU A 117 -2.54 -2.94 1.99
N PRO A 118 -2.57 -3.02 0.66
CA PRO A 118 -3.70 -2.49 -0.10
C PRO A 118 -5.01 -3.15 0.30
N VAL A 119 -6.06 -2.35 0.37
CA VAL A 119 -7.41 -2.80 0.71
C VAL A 119 -8.26 -2.77 -0.55
N VAL A 120 -8.77 -3.92 -0.95
CA VAL A 120 -9.55 -4.10 -2.18
C VAL A 120 -10.87 -4.81 -1.89
N ASP A 121 -11.87 -4.55 -2.73
CA ASP A 121 -13.13 -5.29 -2.69
C ASP A 121 -13.06 -6.60 -3.50
N ASP A 122 -14.20 -7.31 -3.61
CA ASP A 122 -14.27 -8.59 -4.31
C ASP A 122 -13.95 -8.48 -5.81
N GLU A 123 -14.07 -7.30 -6.39
CA GLU A 123 -13.77 -7.03 -7.80
C GLU A 123 -12.38 -6.45 -8.00
N ASN A 124 -11.56 -6.46 -6.96
CA ASN A 124 -10.19 -5.91 -6.94
C ASN A 124 -10.16 -4.37 -7.10
N ASN A 125 -11.25 -3.69 -6.82
CA ASN A 125 -11.25 -2.22 -6.77
C ASN A 125 -10.52 -1.74 -5.52
N LEU A 126 -9.63 -0.77 -5.69
CA LEU A 126 -8.88 -0.19 -4.58
C LEU A 126 -9.83 0.63 -3.68
N LYS A 127 -9.87 0.28 -2.40
CA LYS A 127 -10.72 0.94 -1.39
C LYS A 127 -9.92 1.77 -0.39
N GLY A 128 -8.66 1.42 -0.17
CA GLY A 128 -7.81 2.11 0.77
C GLY A 128 -6.47 1.45 0.92
N LEU A 129 -5.71 1.91 1.91
CA LEU A 129 -4.42 1.35 2.28
C LEU A 129 -4.37 1.17 3.80
N LEU A 130 -4.04 -0.04 4.24
CA LEU A 130 -3.75 -0.27 5.63
C LEU A 130 -2.25 -0.02 5.84
N HIS A 131 -1.93 1.11 6.46
CA HIS A 131 -0.57 1.46 6.86
C HIS A 131 -0.43 1.21 8.35
N LEU A 132 0.59 0.45 8.75
CA LEU A 132 0.71 -0.03 10.13
C LEU A 132 0.71 1.10 11.16
N HIS A 133 1.44 2.19 10.89
CA HIS A 133 1.58 3.28 11.86
C HIS A 133 0.25 3.99 12.20
N PRO A 134 -0.55 4.48 11.25
CA PRO A 134 -1.87 5.03 11.55
C PRO A 134 -2.83 4.02 12.20
N ALA A 135 -2.75 2.75 11.81
CA ALA A 135 -3.57 1.70 12.41
C ALA A 135 -3.26 1.51 13.89
N LEU A 136 -1.97 1.51 14.25
CA LEU A 136 -1.53 1.44 15.64
C LEU A 136 -1.98 2.66 16.45
N LYS A 137 -1.91 3.86 15.86
CA LYS A 137 -2.42 5.08 16.52
C LYS A 137 -3.89 4.96 16.86
N LYS A 138 -4.71 4.48 15.93
CA LYS A 138 -6.15 4.27 16.18
C LYS A 138 -6.39 3.24 17.26
N LEU A 139 -5.64 2.14 17.27
CA LEU A 139 -5.74 1.12 18.31
C LEU A 139 -5.42 1.67 19.69
N LEU A 140 -4.44 2.57 19.78
CA LEU A 140 -4.00 3.15 21.04
C LEU A 140 -4.84 4.36 21.46
N GLY A 141 -5.77 4.82 20.64
CA GLY A 141 -6.63 5.96 20.92
C GLY A 141 -5.91 7.31 20.96
N ILE A 142 -4.84 7.44 20.19
CA ILE A 142 -4.02 8.66 20.15
C ILE A 142 -4.00 9.33 18.79
#